data_97decc6f144802c26debb25520310193
#
_entry.id   97decc6f144802c26debb25520310193
#
_cell.length_a   1.000
_cell.length_b   1.000
_cell.length_c   1.000
_cell.angle_alpha   90.00
_cell.angle_beta   90.00
_cell.angle_gamma   90.00
#
_symmetry.space_group_name_H-M   'P 1'
#
loop_
_entity.id
_entity.type
_entity.pdbx_description
1 polymer ?
#
loop_
_entity_poly.entity_id
_entity_poly.type
_entity_poly.pdbx_seq_one_letter_code
_entity_poly.pdbx_strand_id
1 'polypeptide(L)'
;MVPLYLPLTLDEEDQSAGTPIFFGGINVYLEQKAALFRGAPAWLHDLFASRPLLQWAAGKAAKTRAADLGELTLSMLRGEAGNQARELEKLIAWLKTQPKPDVLCLSNALLIGMARRLKADLGAPVACALQGEDAFLDGLPEAHRAACWRTLAERAAEVDLFVAPSRYFGDLMRERLGLPAQRVRVVQNGINLDGYEGEVRSPKSEVRSPRAEVQSAEVPALGFFARMCPEKGLDRLVEAYILLRQRGRTGNLKLRVGGSCGPADQSFVNSLRERLQASGLLSDVEFHPNVDRAAKLGFLRSLSVFSVPARYGEAFGLYVIEAMAAGVPVVEPRVAAFQELIEATGGGVLCATDSPRALADAIEELLLDQARARALGVAGRRAVFERFSAEAMALAMAQVYSELASPAFPSLQHSTTPSLPSGLTPGTIRAEGTG
;
A
#
# COMPACT_ATOMS: atom_id res chain seq x y z
N MET A 1 19.32 -1.15 6.90
CA MET A 1 18.11 -1.98 6.57
C MET A 1 18.58 -3.37 6.23
N VAL A 2 17.86 -4.43 6.64
CA VAL A 2 18.20 -5.82 6.30
C VAL A 2 17.18 -6.33 5.29
N PRO A 3 17.56 -6.62 4.03
CA PRO A 3 16.64 -7.12 3.02
C PRO A 3 16.31 -8.58 3.28
N LEU A 4 15.04 -8.92 3.37
CA LEU A 4 14.57 -10.31 3.46
C LEU A 4 14.29 -10.91 2.09
N TYR A 5 13.88 -10.06 1.13
CA TYR A 5 13.56 -10.45 -0.25
C TYR A 5 14.27 -9.51 -1.22
N LEU A 6 14.56 -10.02 -2.44
CA LEU A 6 15.03 -9.15 -3.51
C LEU A 6 13.87 -8.26 -3.98
N PRO A 7 14.00 -6.93 -3.98
CA PRO A 7 13.05 -6.06 -4.64
C PRO A 7 13.11 -6.30 -6.16
N LEU A 8 11.94 -6.35 -6.80
CA LEU A 8 11.86 -6.52 -8.26
C LEU A 8 12.26 -5.24 -9.01
N THR A 9 11.99 -4.07 -8.42
CA THR A 9 12.35 -2.75 -8.92
C THR A 9 12.60 -1.83 -7.74
N LEU A 10 13.60 -0.94 -7.86
CA LEU A 10 13.88 0.12 -6.90
C LEU A 10 13.64 1.44 -7.61
N ASP A 11 12.75 2.26 -7.08
CA ASP A 11 12.55 3.64 -7.54
C ASP A 11 13.47 4.63 -6.82
N GLU A 12 14.15 4.17 -5.75
CA GLU A 12 15.04 4.95 -4.90
C GLU A 12 16.35 4.22 -4.63
N GLU A 13 17.31 4.90 -4.00
CA GLU A 13 18.63 4.35 -3.66
C GLU A 13 18.51 3.13 -2.74
N ASP A 14 19.23 2.05 -3.08
CA ASP A 14 19.23 0.80 -2.32
C ASP A 14 19.94 0.96 -0.97
N GLN A 15 19.17 1.17 0.09
CA GLN A 15 19.65 1.27 1.47
C GLN A 15 20.13 -0.08 2.06
N SER A 16 19.99 -1.17 1.31
CA SER A 16 20.45 -2.50 1.70
C SER A 16 21.75 -2.92 1.03
N ALA A 17 22.38 -2.01 0.26
CA ALA A 17 23.63 -2.32 -0.45
C ALA A 17 24.71 -2.87 0.48
N GLY A 18 25.25 -4.03 0.15
CA GLY A 18 26.29 -4.70 0.94
C GLY A 18 25.80 -5.59 2.09
N THR A 19 24.48 -5.64 2.37
CA THR A 19 23.93 -6.61 3.34
C THR A 19 23.57 -7.95 2.66
N PRO A 20 23.70 -9.09 3.38
CA PRO A 20 23.24 -10.38 2.88
C PRO A 20 21.71 -10.37 2.69
N ILE A 21 21.22 -11.14 1.71
CA ILE A 21 19.79 -11.35 1.52
C ILE A 21 19.40 -12.66 2.19
N PHE A 22 18.53 -12.55 3.17
CA PHE A 22 17.94 -13.69 3.86
C PHE A 22 16.60 -14.02 3.21
N PHE A 23 16.11 -15.24 3.37
CA PHE A 23 14.85 -15.68 2.75
C PHE A 23 14.83 -15.52 1.21
N GLY A 24 15.99 -15.66 0.56
CA GLY A 24 16.11 -15.58 -0.91
C GLY A 24 15.15 -16.57 -1.60
N GLY A 25 14.38 -16.07 -2.56
CA GLY A 25 13.18 -16.70 -3.12
C GLY A 25 13.31 -18.19 -3.52
N ILE A 26 14.47 -18.68 -4.04
CA ILE A 26 14.65 -20.07 -4.42
C ILE A 26 14.77 -20.98 -3.19
N ASN A 27 15.56 -20.60 -2.20
CA ASN A 27 15.73 -21.38 -0.97
C ASN A 27 14.40 -21.53 -0.24
N VAL A 28 13.65 -20.44 -0.06
CA VAL A 28 12.35 -20.44 0.58
C VAL A 28 11.36 -21.35 -0.15
N TYR A 29 11.35 -21.30 -1.49
CA TYR A 29 10.49 -22.16 -2.30
C TYR A 29 10.88 -23.64 -2.19
N LEU A 30 12.17 -23.95 -2.23
CA LEU A 30 12.67 -25.31 -2.12
C LEU A 30 12.47 -25.90 -0.72
N GLU A 31 12.67 -25.11 0.34
CA GLU A 31 12.36 -25.51 1.72
C GLU A 31 10.87 -25.79 1.92
N GLN A 32 10.01 -25.02 1.23
CA GLN A 32 8.56 -25.26 1.27
C GLN A 32 8.15 -26.53 0.53
N LYS A 33 8.72 -26.81 -0.65
CA LYS A 33 8.26 -27.88 -1.55
C LYS A 33 9.03 -29.21 -1.41
N ALA A 34 10.29 -29.17 -0.98
CA ALA A 34 11.15 -30.35 -0.95
C ALA A 34 11.66 -30.66 0.47
N ALA A 35 11.02 -31.63 1.14
CA ALA A 35 11.43 -32.05 2.50
C ALA A 35 12.92 -32.44 2.57
N LEU A 36 13.47 -33.04 1.50
CA LEU A 36 14.88 -33.40 1.39
C LEU A 36 15.81 -32.18 1.34
N PHE A 37 15.34 -31.04 0.78
CA PHE A 37 16.15 -29.83 0.70
C PHE A 37 16.32 -29.18 2.08
N ARG A 38 15.36 -29.32 2.99
CA ARG A 38 15.46 -28.81 4.39
C ARG A 38 16.62 -29.44 5.14
N GLY A 39 17.00 -30.66 4.82
CA GLY A 39 18.17 -31.37 5.38
C GLY A 39 19.47 -31.22 4.57
N ALA A 40 19.47 -30.45 3.49
CA ALA A 40 20.61 -30.32 2.61
C ALA A 40 21.80 -29.58 3.27
N PRO A 41 23.05 -29.86 2.86
CA PRO A 41 24.23 -29.17 3.37
C PRO A 41 24.22 -27.65 3.09
N ALA A 42 24.86 -26.86 3.94
CA ALA A 42 24.87 -25.40 3.84
C ALA A 42 25.36 -24.87 2.49
N TRP A 43 26.40 -25.46 1.90
CA TRP A 43 26.96 -25.03 0.62
C TRP A 43 25.96 -25.09 -0.54
N LEU A 44 24.99 -26.01 -0.49
CA LEU A 44 23.95 -26.13 -1.50
C LEU A 44 22.94 -24.97 -1.39
N HIS A 45 22.61 -24.57 -0.17
CA HIS A 45 21.76 -23.40 0.08
C HIS A 45 22.44 -22.09 -0.35
N ASP A 46 23.75 -21.98 -0.09
CA ASP A 46 24.54 -20.79 -0.47
C ASP A 46 24.66 -20.65 -1.99
N LEU A 47 24.77 -21.77 -2.71
CA LEU A 47 24.75 -21.78 -4.18
C LEU A 47 23.42 -21.22 -4.72
N PHE A 48 22.29 -21.64 -4.15
CA PHE A 48 20.97 -21.18 -4.56
C PHE A 48 20.60 -19.76 -4.04
N ALA A 49 21.35 -19.22 -3.10
CA ALA A 49 21.24 -17.84 -2.63
C ALA A 49 22.06 -16.83 -3.45
N SER A 50 22.80 -17.29 -4.48
CA SER A 50 23.61 -16.39 -5.31
C SER A 50 22.75 -15.42 -6.12
N ARG A 51 23.15 -14.12 -6.15
CA ARG A 51 22.39 -13.04 -6.84
C ARG A 51 21.99 -13.36 -8.29
N PRO A 52 22.85 -13.96 -9.16
CA PRO A 52 22.47 -14.26 -10.53
C PRO A 52 21.36 -15.30 -10.64
N LEU A 53 21.38 -16.31 -9.76
CA LEU A 53 20.37 -17.38 -9.75
C LEU A 53 19.02 -16.85 -9.21
N LEU A 54 19.06 -15.97 -8.22
CA LEU A 54 17.89 -15.32 -7.66
C LEU A 54 17.20 -14.41 -8.68
N GLN A 55 17.96 -13.63 -9.46
CA GLN A 55 17.42 -12.80 -10.54
C GLN A 55 16.77 -13.63 -11.65
N TRP A 56 17.39 -14.75 -12.03
CA TRP A 56 16.82 -15.68 -13.02
C TRP A 56 15.51 -16.32 -12.51
N ALA A 57 15.44 -16.68 -11.23
CA ALA A 57 14.23 -17.26 -10.62
C ALA A 57 13.11 -16.24 -10.41
N ALA A 58 13.44 -14.99 -10.09
CA ALA A 58 12.46 -13.93 -9.94
C ALA A 58 11.63 -13.73 -11.22
N GLY A 59 12.26 -13.86 -12.40
CA GLY A 59 11.57 -13.84 -13.70
C GLY A 59 10.58 -15.00 -13.93
N LYS A 60 10.72 -16.12 -13.20
CA LYS A 60 9.82 -17.29 -13.29
C LYS A 60 8.82 -17.39 -12.15
N ALA A 61 8.98 -16.64 -11.06
CA ALA A 61 8.11 -16.68 -9.89
C ALA A 61 6.67 -16.16 -10.14
N ALA A 62 6.43 -15.56 -11.30
CA ALA A 62 5.12 -15.04 -11.72
C ALA A 62 4.01 -16.12 -11.87
N LYS A 63 4.28 -17.40 -11.59
CA LYS A 63 3.32 -18.51 -11.69
C LYS A 63 3.05 -19.22 -10.36
N THR A 64 3.26 -18.57 -9.22
CA THR A 64 2.97 -19.16 -7.90
C THR A 64 1.46 -19.34 -7.73
N ARG A 65 1.01 -20.57 -7.39
CA ARG A 65 -0.41 -20.83 -7.15
C ARG A 65 -0.87 -20.19 -5.83
N ALA A 66 -2.11 -19.73 -5.75
CA ALA A 66 -2.67 -19.12 -4.53
C ALA A 66 -2.58 -20.07 -3.30
N ALA A 67 -2.73 -21.38 -3.50
CA ALA A 67 -2.56 -22.38 -2.43
C ALA A 67 -1.12 -22.42 -1.89
N ASP A 68 -0.12 -22.33 -2.77
CA ASP A 68 1.30 -22.31 -2.40
C ASP A 68 1.64 -21.06 -1.58
N LEU A 69 1.00 -19.92 -1.90
CA LEU A 69 1.14 -18.68 -1.12
C LEU A 69 0.54 -18.83 0.28
N GLY A 70 -0.61 -19.49 0.44
CA GLY A 70 -1.23 -19.72 1.73
C GLY A 70 -0.37 -20.59 2.65
N GLU A 71 0.18 -21.69 2.14
CA GLU A 71 1.11 -22.54 2.90
C GLU A 71 2.38 -21.80 3.31
N LEU A 72 2.98 -21.06 2.37
CA LEU A 72 4.19 -20.27 2.64
C LEU A 72 3.92 -19.20 3.71
N THR A 73 2.82 -18.47 3.58
CA THR A 73 2.42 -17.44 4.55
C THR A 73 2.25 -18.03 5.94
N LEU A 74 1.52 -19.14 6.06
CA LEU A 74 1.33 -19.83 7.34
C LEU A 74 2.66 -20.31 7.93
N SER A 75 3.56 -20.83 7.10
CA SER A 75 4.89 -21.27 7.50
C SER A 75 5.75 -20.11 8.00
N MET A 76 5.73 -18.96 7.30
CA MET A 76 6.42 -17.73 7.74
C MET A 76 5.89 -17.21 9.07
N LEU A 77 4.57 -17.19 9.26
CA LEU A 77 3.93 -16.78 10.52
C LEU A 77 4.28 -17.70 11.70
N ARG A 78 4.57 -18.98 11.46
CA ARG A 78 5.02 -19.93 12.49
C ARG A 78 6.46 -19.68 12.95
N GLY A 79 7.25 -18.95 12.16
CA GLY A 79 8.63 -18.59 12.50
C GLY A 79 9.53 -19.81 12.70
N GLU A 80 10.07 -20.00 13.90
CA GLU A 80 10.94 -21.14 14.26
C GLU A 80 10.28 -22.51 14.12
N ALA A 81 8.96 -22.59 14.11
CA ALA A 81 8.19 -23.83 13.85
C ALA A 81 7.79 -23.95 12.37
N GLY A 82 8.16 -23.01 11.53
CA GLY A 82 7.92 -23.03 10.09
C GLY A 82 9.05 -23.71 9.30
N ASN A 83 8.80 -23.88 8.01
CA ASN A 83 9.78 -24.52 7.10
C ASN A 83 11.02 -23.64 6.85
N GLN A 84 10.93 -22.32 7.12
CA GLN A 84 12.01 -21.35 6.93
C GLN A 84 12.84 -21.09 8.20
N ALA A 85 12.73 -21.95 9.22
CA ALA A 85 13.44 -21.82 10.49
C ALA A 85 14.96 -21.65 10.29
N ARG A 86 15.55 -22.34 9.30
CA ARG A 86 16.97 -22.25 8.98
C ARG A 86 17.39 -20.86 8.48
N GLU A 87 16.58 -20.23 7.66
CA GLU A 87 16.86 -18.87 7.19
C GLU A 87 16.75 -17.87 8.35
N LEU A 88 15.82 -18.09 9.29
CA LEU A 88 15.74 -17.31 10.52
C LEU A 88 17.01 -17.46 11.38
N GLU A 89 17.53 -18.69 11.53
CA GLU A 89 18.78 -18.92 12.25
C GLU A 89 19.98 -18.20 11.61
N LYS A 90 20.08 -18.24 10.27
CA LYS A 90 21.12 -17.50 9.54
C LYS A 90 21.02 -15.99 9.77
N LEU A 91 19.80 -15.44 9.70
CA LEU A 91 19.53 -14.03 9.97
C LEU A 91 19.99 -13.67 11.39
N ILE A 92 19.59 -14.43 12.39
CA ILE A 92 19.95 -14.20 13.79
C ILE A 92 21.47 -14.28 13.99
N ALA A 93 22.12 -15.31 13.43
CA ALA A 93 23.56 -15.48 13.52
C ALA A 93 24.31 -14.28 12.93
N TRP A 94 23.85 -13.77 11.78
CA TRP A 94 24.43 -12.57 11.18
C TRP A 94 24.16 -11.32 12.01
N LEU A 95 22.93 -11.13 12.51
CA LEU A 95 22.59 -9.97 13.35
C LEU A 95 23.41 -9.91 14.64
N LYS A 96 23.77 -11.06 15.22
CA LYS A 96 24.68 -11.14 16.39
C LYS A 96 26.10 -10.65 16.09
N THR A 97 26.52 -10.60 14.83
CA THR A 97 27.82 -10.02 14.41
C THR A 97 27.75 -8.50 14.22
N GLN A 98 26.56 -7.92 14.23
CA GLN A 98 26.34 -6.49 14.04
C GLN A 98 26.24 -5.77 15.40
N PRO A 99 26.36 -4.42 15.43
CA PRO A 99 26.05 -3.66 16.63
C PRO A 99 24.66 -4.01 17.16
N LYS A 100 24.54 -4.15 18.48
CA LYS A 100 23.26 -4.47 19.12
C LYS A 100 22.25 -3.36 18.80
N PRO A 101 21.08 -3.68 18.23
CA PRO A 101 20.04 -2.70 17.98
C PRO A 101 19.31 -2.30 19.28
N ASP A 102 18.89 -1.05 19.37
CA ASP A 102 18.00 -0.59 20.45
C ASP A 102 16.56 -1.04 20.23
N VAL A 103 16.12 -1.12 18.97
CA VAL A 103 14.80 -1.58 18.55
C VAL A 103 14.90 -2.40 17.26
N LEU A 104 14.12 -3.44 17.17
CA LEU A 104 13.92 -4.22 15.94
C LEU A 104 12.57 -3.82 15.32
N CYS A 105 12.55 -3.45 14.05
CA CYS A 105 11.32 -3.15 13.34
C CYS A 105 11.06 -4.14 12.20
N LEU A 106 9.95 -4.85 12.28
CA LEU A 106 9.43 -5.67 11.18
C LEU A 106 8.64 -4.78 10.22
N SER A 107 8.93 -4.87 8.95
CA SER A 107 8.32 -3.98 7.93
C SER A 107 6.85 -4.27 7.64
N ASN A 108 6.35 -5.44 8.01
CA ASN A 108 4.93 -5.80 7.90
C ASN A 108 4.60 -6.98 8.84
N ALA A 109 3.30 -7.19 9.08
CA ALA A 109 2.84 -8.22 10.02
C ALA A 109 3.03 -9.67 9.51
N LEU A 110 3.27 -9.91 8.23
CA LEU A 110 3.55 -11.25 7.72
C LEU A 110 4.91 -11.79 8.18
N LEU A 111 5.79 -10.92 8.69
CA LEU A 111 7.10 -11.25 9.24
C LEU A 111 7.08 -11.54 10.74
N ILE A 112 5.93 -11.45 11.39
CA ILE A 112 5.79 -11.51 12.85
C ILE A 112 6.27 -12.84 13.46
N GLY A 113 6.30 -13.92 12.68
CA GLY A 113 6.83 -15.22 13.11
C GLY A 113 8.28 -15.16 13.59
N MET A 114 9.05 -14.15 13.16
CA MET A 114 10.44 -13.95 13.59
C MET A 114 10.56 -13.25 14.95
N ALA A 115 9.53 -12.56 15.42
CA ALA A 115 9.59 -11.64 16.56
C ALA A 115 10.14 -12.32 17.84
N ARG A 116 9.62 -13.50 18.21
CA ARG A 116 10.04 -14.24 19.40
C ARG A 116 11.54 -14.50 19.44
N ARG A 117 12.05 -15.06 18.35
CA ARG A 117 13.47 -15.43 18.28
C ARG A 117 14.37 -14.20 18.21
N LEU A 118 13.99 -13.19 17.41
CA LEU A 118 14.74 -11.94 17.35
C LEU A 118 14.82 -11.27 18.73
N LYS A 119 13.70 -11.19 19.45
CA LYS A 119 13.65 -10.62 20.80
C LYS A 119 14.49 -11.41 21.80
N ALA A 120 14.36 -12.73 21.81
CA ALA A 120 15.11 -13.60 22.73
C ALA A 120 16.61 -13.58 22.48
N ASP A 121 17.04 -13.59 21.22
CA ASP A 121 18.44 -13.72 20.84
C ASP A 121 19.21 -12.39 20.84
N LEU A 122 18.55 -11.26 20.58
CA LEU A 122 19.18 -9.94 20.48
C LEU A 122 18.89 -9.05 21.70
N GLY A 123 17.89 -9.39 22.50
CA GLY A 123 17.55 -8.64 23.72
C GLY A 123 17.10 -7.21 23.46
N ALA A 124 16.40 -6.97 22.33
CA ALA A 124 15.85 -5.68 21.95
C ALA A 124 14.33 -5.79 21.75
N PRO A 125 13.55 -4.73 22.06
CA PRO A 125 12.13 -4.72 21.82
C PRO A 125 11.81 -4.75 20.31
N VAL A 126 10.64 -5.32 19.97
CA VAL A 126 10.20 -5.50 18.59
C VAL A 126 9.00 -4.62 18.30
N ALA A 127 9.16 -3.72 17.33
CA ALA A 127 8.07 -3.02 16.66
C ALA A 127 7.67 -3.76 15.39
N CYS A 128 6.42 -3.61 14.96
CA CYS A 128 5.93 -4.13 13.68
C CYS A 128 5.10 -3.06 12.98
N ALA A 129 5.53 -2.67 11.78
CA ALA A 129 4.72 -1.82 10.92
C ALA A 129 3.57 -2.62 10.29
N LEU A 130 2.41 -1.97 10.12
CA LEU A 130 1.24 -2.52 9.47
C LEU A 130 1.08 -1.84 8.10
N GLN A 131 0.85 -2.62 7.02
CA GLN A 131 0.95 -2.11 5.64
C GLN A 131 -0.22 -2.53 4.71
N GLY A 132 -1.35 -3.01 5.27
CA GLY A 132 -2.50 -3.46 4.47
C GLY A 132 -2.51 -4.98 4.25
N GLU A 133 -2.02 -5.75 5.20
CA GLU A 133 -1.93 -7.21 5.15
C GLU A 133 -3.29 -7.90 5.16
N ASP A 134 -4.32 -7.22 5.64
CA ASP A 134 -5.69 -7.72 5.71
C ASP A 134 -6.23 -8.14 4.34
N ALA A 135 -6.06 -7.29 3.33
CA ALA A 135 -6.50 -7.58 1.97
C ALA A 135 -5.81 -8.84 1.40
N PHE A 136 -4.51 -9.00 1.67
CA PHE A 136 -3.76 -10.18 1.27
C PHE A 136 -4.24 -11.44 2.01
N LEU A 137 -4.38 -11.38 3.33
CA LEU A 137 -4.79 -12.51 4.15
C LEU A 137 -6.24 -12.94 3.85
N ASP A 138 -7.13 -11.98 3.65
CA ASP A 138 -8.54 -12.24 3.29
C ASP A 138 -8.67 -12.82 1.87
N GLY A 139 -7.73 -12.51 0.98
CA GLY A 139 -7.64 -13.08 -0.36
C GLY A 139 -7.07 -14.51 -0.43
N LEU A 140 -6.54 -15.04 0.67
CA LEU A 140 -6.02 -16.42 0.70
C LEU A 140 -7.16 -17.47 0.55
N PRO A 141 -6.84 -18.65 -0.01
CA PRO A 141 -7.77 -19.77 -0.02
C PRO A 141 -8.29 -20.07 1.39
N GLU A 142 -9.58 -20.43 1.50
CA GLU A 142 -10.30 -20.68 2.75
C GLU A 142 -9.50 -21.58 3.72
N ALA A 143 -8.89 -22.65 3.19
CA ALA A 143 -8.09 -23.60 3.97
C ALA A 143 -6.93 -22.97 4.75
N HIS A 144 -6.39 -21.85 4.27
CA HIS A 144 -5.23 -21.17 4.86
C HIS A 144 -5.60 -19.86 5.56
N ARG A 145 -6.65 -19.16 5.10
CA ARG A 145 -7.05 -17.84 5.61
C ARG A 145 -7.26 -17.84 7.13
N ALA A 146 -8.14 -18.73 7.63
CA ALA A 146 -8.44 -18.82 9.06
C ALA A 146 -7.22 -19.21 9.89
N ALA A 147 -6.38 -20.12 9.39
CA ALA A 147 -5.15 -20.53 10.06
C ALA A 147 -4.11 -19.39 10.11
N CYS A 148 -3.95 -18.64 9.02
CA CYS A 148 -3.04 -17.49 8.98
C CYS A 148 -3.47 -16.40 9.97
N TRP A 149 -4.74 -16.01 9.99
CA TRP A 149 -5.26 -15.02 10.94
C TRP A 149 -5.07 -15.45 12.40
N ARG A 150 -5.38 -16.70 12.72
CA ARG A 150 -5.20 -17.24 14.06
C ARG A 150 -3.74 -17.21 14.48
N THR A 151 -2.84 -17.71 13.62
CA THR A 151 -1.41 -17.72 13.91
C THR A 151 -0.87 -16.31 14.04
N LEU A 152 -1.33 -15.37 13.21
CA LEU A 152 -0.95 -13.96 13.30
C LEU A 152 -1.38 -13.35 14.65
N ALA A 153 -2.61 -13.59 15.09
CA ALA A 153 -3.11 -13.12 16.38
C ALA A 153 -2.33 -13.73 17.57
N GLU A 154 -2.02 -15.03 17.53
CA GLU A 154 -1.20 -15.69 18.52
C GLU A 154 0.20 -15.08 18.61
N ARG A 155 0.85 -14.85 17.46
CA ARG A 155 2.19 -14.26 17.38
C ARG A 155 2.22 -12.77 17.70
N ALA A 156 1.09 -12.08 17.61
CA ALA A 156 1.01 -10.66 17.97
C ALA A 156 1.36 -10.39 19.43
N ALA A 157 1.26 -11.39 20.32
CA ALA A 157 1.72 -11.30 21.71
C ALA A 157 3.26 -11.08 21.83
N GLU A 158 4.03 -11.49 20.84
CA GLU A 158 5.50 -11.42 20.84
C GLU A 158 6.04 -10.03 20.44
N VAL A 159 5.20 -9.17 19.83
CA VAL A 159 5.58 -7.82 19.40
C VAL A 159 5.26 -6.83 20.50
N ASP A 160 6.14 -5.89 20.78
CA ASP A 160 5.94 -4.89 21.83
C ASP A 160 5.02 -3.76 21.38
N LEU A 161 5.13 -3.35 20.11
CA LEU A 161 4.37 -2.23 19.55
C LEU A 161 4.07 -2.44 18.07
N PHE A 162 2.84 -2.12 17.67
CA PHE A 162 2.44 -2.03 16.27
C PHE A 162 2.36 -0.57 15.84
N VAL A 163 2.77 -0.29 14.60
CA VAL A 163 2.70 1.04 14.00
C VAL A 163 1.81 0.96 12.76
N ALA A 164 0.67 1.62 12.81
CA ALA A 164 -0.30 1.66 11.71
C ALA A 164 -0.19 2.94 10.89
N PRO A 165 -0.41 2.91 9.57
CA PRO A 165 -0.31 4.09 8.73
C PRO A 165 -1.52 5.04 8.85
N SER A 166 -2.62 4.58 9.47
CA SER A 166 -3.84 5.33 9.70
C SER A 166 -4.56 4.86 10.96
N ARG A 167 -5.44 5.68 11.52
CA ARG A 167 -6.31 5.27 12.64
C ARG A 167 -7.22 4.12 12.22
N TYR A 168 -7.84 4.26 11.05
CA TYR A 168 -8.68 3.21 10.49
C TYR A 168 -7.98 1.86 10.50
N PHE A 169 -6.77 1.79 9.92
CA PHE A 169 -6.06 0.51 9.81
C PHE A 169 -5.54 0.02 11.15
N GLY A 170 -5.14 0.93 12.02
CA GLY A 170 -4.77 0.62 13.40
C GLY A 170 -5.92 -0.01 14.18
N ASP A 171 -7.12 0.55 14.09
CA ASP A 171 -8.32 0.02 14.76
C ASP A 171 -8.76 -1.32 14.17
N LEU A 172 -8.74 -1.46 12.85
CA LEU A 172 -9.03 -2.72 12.15
C LEU A 172 -8.12 -3.86 12.63
N MET A 173 -6.81 -3.63 12.62
CA MET A 173 -5.83 -4.65 13.01
C MET A 173 -5.85 -4.91 14.52
N ARG A 174 -6.10 -3.88 15.33
CA ARG A 174 -6.30 -4.02 16.77
C ARG A 174 -7.45 -4.96 17.10
N GLU A 175 -8.58 -4.79 16.42
CA GLU A 175 -9.75 -5.67 16.59
C GLU A 175 -9.46 -7.09 16.14
N ARG A 176 -8.91 -7.27 14.92
CA ARG A 176 -8.60 -8.59 14.35
C ARG A 176 -7.56 -9.40 15.13
N LEU A 177 -6.59 -8.71 15.73
CA LEU A 177 -5.51 -9.35 16.50
C LEU A 177 -5.76 -9.36 18.02
N GLY A 178 -6.88 -8.80 18.49
CA GLY A 178 -7.17 -8.71 19.91
C GLY A 178 -6.19 -7.86 20.72
N LEU A 179 -5.65 -6.79 20.13
CA LEU A 179 -4.61 -5.98 20.74
C LEU A 179 -5.20 -4.90 21.66
N PRO A 180 -4.60 -4.61 22.83
CA PRO A 180 -4.95 -3.46 23.63
C PRO A 180 -4.53 -2.16 22.92
N ALA A 181 -5.28 -1.07 23.14
CA ALA A 181 -5.10 0.20 22.43
C ALA A 181 -3.66 0.77 22.58
N GLN A 182 -3.04 0.60 23.74
CA GLN A 182 -1.69 1.10 24.03
C GLN A 182 -0.60 0.40 23.21
N ARG A 183 -0.89 -0.74 22.58
CA ARG A 183 0.07 -1.46 21.71
C ARG A 183 0.01 -1.05 20.25
N VAL A 184 -0.83 -0.09 19.90
CA VAL A 184 -0.91 0.43 18.53
C VAL A 184 -0.65 1.93 18.55
N ARG A 185 0.28 2.36 17.71
CA ARG A 185 0.56 3.77 17.42
C ARG A 185 0.23 4.05 15.97
N VAL A 186 -0.19 5.26 15.71
CA VAL A 186 -0.43 5.72 14.33
C VAL A 186 0.72 6.63 13.93
N VAL A 187 1.43 6.24 12.88
CA VAL A 187 2.40 7.08 12.18
C VAL A 187 2.02 7.07 10.70
N GLN A 188 1.53 8.20 10.23
CA GLN A 188 1.07 8.34 8.85
C GLN A 188 2.24 8.17 7.89
N ASN A 189 2.00 7.47 6.77
CA ASN A 189 3.00 7.31 5.73
C ASN A 189 3.33 8.66 5.10
N GLY A 190 4.60 8.85 4.76
CA GLY A 190 5.11 9.99 4.03
C GLY A 190 5.62 9.59 2.63
N ILE A 191 5.74 10.59 1.77
CA ILE A 191 6.33 10.43 0.43
C ILE A 191 7.60 11.28 0.30
N ASN A 192 8.50 10.85 -0.57
CA ASN A 192 9.58 11.68 -1.02
C ASN A 192 9.02 12.82 -1.87
N LEU A 193 9.25 14.07 -1.44
CA LEU A 193 8.72 15.27 -2.09
C LEU A 193 9.60 15.80 -3.23
N ASP A 194 10.77 15.20 -3.48
CA ASP A 194 11.64 15.58 -4.57
C ASP A 194 10.89 15.55 -5.91
N GLY A 195 11.01 16.63 -6.65
CA GLY A 195 10.32 16.81 -7.92
C GLY A 195 8.86 17.29 -7.81
N TYR A 196 8.23 17.29 -6.63
CA TYR A 196 6.95 17.98 -6.42
C TYR A 196 7.13 19.47 -6.11
N GLU A 197 8.34 19.90 -5.79
CA GLU A 197 8.72 21.30 -5.61
C GLU A 197 8.56 22.05 -6.93
N GLY A 198 7.98 23.18 -6.93
CA GLY A 198 7.68 23.96 -8.12
C GLY A 198 6.33 24.64 -7.95
N GLU A 199 6.14 25.78 -8.56
CA GLU A 199 4.88 26.49 -8.44
C GLU A 199 3.72 25.64 -8.98
N VAL A 200 2.70 25.46 -8.16
CA VAL A 200 1.35 25.12 -8.67
C VAL A 200 1.03 26.20 -9.69
N ARG A 201 0.70 25.83 -10.92
CA ARG A 201 0.30 26.76 -11.98
C ARG A 201 -0.70 27.77 -11.41
N SER A 202 -0.17 28.91 -10.97
CA SER A 202 -0.98 30.03 -10.51
C SER A 202 -1.24 30.95 -11.69
N PRO A 203 -2.47 31.32 -12.00
CA PRO A 203 -2.77 32.24 -13.10
C PRO A 203 -2.25 33.67 -12.87
N LYS A 204 -1.57 33.94 -11.74
CA LYS A 204 -1.16 35.29 -11.33
C LYS A 204 0.30 35.66 -11.60
N SER A 205 1.16 34.79 -12.08
CA SER A 205 2.57 35.11 -12.31
C SER A 205 2.93 35.58 -13.73
N GLU A 206 1.98 35.72 -14.63
CA GLU A 206 2.21 36.35 -15.89
C GLU A 206 1.54 37.74 -15.94
N VAL A 207 2.34 38.78 -15.77
CA VAL A 207 2.07 40.12 -16.35
C VAL A 207 2.02 39.92 -17.84
N ARG A 208 0.85 39.60 -18.40
CA ARG A 208 0.66 39.36 -19.82
C ARG A 208 0.60 40.67 -20.58
N SER A 209 1.44 40.76 -21.60
CA SER A 209 1.21 41.68 -22.70
C SER A 209 -0.16 41.45 -23.35
N PRO A 210 -0.90 42.49 -23.77
CA PRO A 210 -2.28 42.39 -24.26
C PRO A 210 -2.50 41.64 -25.60
N ARG A 211 -1.52 40.89 -26.06
CA ARG A 211 -1.56 40.20 -27.40
C ARG A 211 -1.60 38.67 -27.36
N ALA A 212 -1.81 38.03 -26.20
CA ALA A 212 -1.84 36.55 -26.08
C ALA A 212 -3.23 36.04 -25.68
N GLU A 213 -4.28 36.58 -26.27
CA GLU A 213 -5.65 36.07 -26.09
C GLU A 213 -6.05 35.01 -27.13
N VAL A 214 -5.31 33.94 -27.26
CA VAL A 214 -5.83 32.64 -27.74
C VAL A 214 -4.99 31.56 -27.09
N GLN A 215 -5.15 31.36 -25.78
CA GLN A 215 -4.70 30.12 -25.17
C GLN A 215 -5.84 29.14 -25.24
N SER A 216 -5.61 28.04 -25.97
CA SER A 216 -6.47 26.87 -25.96
C SER A 216 -6.80 26.50 -24.53
N ALA A 217 -8.08 26.53 -24.13
CA ALA A 217 -8.53 26.03 -22.84
C ALA A 217 -7.94 24.62 -22.68
N GLU A 218 -7.09 24.44 -21.67
CA GLU A 218 -6.49 23.11 -21.42
C GLU A 218 -7.64 22.12 -21.29
N VAL A 219 -7.58 21.03 -22.05
CA VAL A 219 -8.61 19.98 -22.02
C VAL A 219 -8.58 19.34 -20.64
N PRO A 220 -9.69 19.34 -19.89
CA PRO A 220 -9.70 18.77 -18.55
C PRO A 220 -9.37 17.29 -18.58
N ALA A 221 -8.59 16.81 -17.59
CA ALA A 221 -8.17 15.44 -17.48
C ALA A 221 -8.53 14.85 -16.10
N LEU A 222 -9.32 13.77 -16.11
CA LEU A 222 -9.56 12.91 -14.97
C LEU A 222 -8.44 11.88 -14.88
N GLY A 223 -7.82 11.71 -13.71
CA GLY A 223 -6.69 10.81 -13.52
C GLY A 223 -6.95 9.64 -12.59
N PHE A 224 -6.30 8.52 -12.90
CA PHE A 224 -6.15 7.35 -12.05
C PHE A 224 -4.68 6.95 -12.05
N PHE A 225 -4.10 6.69 -10.87
CA PHE A 225 -2.73 6.19 -10.80
C PHE A 225 -2.58 5.19 -9.64
N ALA A 226 -2.77 3.90 -9.94
CA ALA A 226 -2.58 2.79 -9.03
C ALA A 226 -2.37 1.50 -9.83
N ARG A 227 -2.24 0.33 -9.17
CA ARG A 227 -2.30 -0.93 -9.89
C ARG A 227 -3.62 -1.04 -10.67
N MET A 228 -3.53 -1.38 -11.95
CA MET A 228 -4.68 -1.46 -12.85
C MET A 228 -5.46 -2.78 -12.63
N CYS A 229 -6.09 -2.93 -11.46
CA CYS A 229 -6.80 -4.12 -11.05
C CYS A 229 -8.22 -3.78 -10.53
N PRO A 230 -9.13 -4.77 -10.46
CA PRO A 230 -10.51 -4.56 -9.98
C PRO A 230 -10.57 -3.99 -8.56
N GLU A 231 -9.66 -4.39 -7.69
CA GLU A 231 -9.60 -3.99 -6.29
C GLU A 231 -9.41 -2.48 -6.13
N LYS A 232 -8.68 -1.84 -7.05
CA LYS A 232 -8.46 -0.37 -7.08
C LYS A 232 -9.61 0.40 -7.74
N GLY A 233 -10.66 -0.29 -8.23
CA GLY A 233 -11.87 0.33 -8.71
C GLY A 233 -11.76 1.05 -10.06
N LEU A 234 -10.77 0.71 -10.90
CA LEU A 234 -10.60 1.33 -12.21
C LEU A 234 -11.83 1.17 -13.11
N ASP A 235 -12.54 0.05 -13.02
CA ASP A 235 -13.79 -0.17 -13.74
C ASP A 235 -14.92 0.78 -13.29
N ARG A 236 -14.97 1.14 -11.99
CA ARG A 236 -15.91 2.13 -11.45
C ARG A 236 -15.59 3.53 -11.96
N LEU A 237 -14.30 3.87 -12.03
CA LEU A 237 -13.88 5.15 -12.59
C LEU A 237 -14.19 5.23 -14.08
N VAL A 238 -13.96 4.17 -14.84
CA VAL A 238 -14.35 4.09 -16.27
C VAL A 238 -15.86 4.26 -16.43
N GLU A 239 -16.67 3.66 -15.58
CA GLU A 239 -18.11 3.84 -15.59
C GLU A 239 -18.53 5.28 -15.27
N ALA A 240 -17.95 5.87 -14.24
CA ALA A 240 -18.19 7.28 -13.91
C ALA A 240 -17.75 8.21 -15.06
N TYR A 241 -16.62 7.93 -15.70
CA TYR A 241 -16.16 8.67 -16.88
C TYR A 241 -17.14 8.59 -18.06
N ILE A 242 -17.65 7.40 -18.36
CA ILE A 242 -18.67 7.23 -19.41
C ILE A 242 -19.92 8.07 -19.10
N LEU A 243 -20.40 8.05 -17.84
CA LEU A 243 -21.52 8.88 -17.39
C LEU A 243 -21.25 10.38 -17.58
N LEU A 244 -20.07 10.86 -17.20
CA LEU A 244 -19.66 12.26 -17.38
C LEU A 244 -19.69 12.69 -18.85
N ARG A 245 -19.16 11.85 -19.74
CA ARG A 245 -19.14 12.11 -21.18
C ARG A 245 -20.56 12.10 -21.79
N GLN A 246 -21.43 11.21 -21.32
CA GLN A 246 -22.84 11.16 -21.75
C GLN A 246 -23.62 12.41 -21.33
N ARG A 247 -23.33 12.99 -20.17
CA ARG A 247 -23.94 14.24 -19.71
C ARG A 247 -23.50 15.46 -20.52
N GLY A 248 -22.32 15.44 -21.13
CA GLY A 248 -21.81 16.49 -22.01
C GLY A 248 -21.46 17.82 -21.34
N ARG A 249 -21.50 17.92 -19.99
CA ARG A 249 -21.30 19.18 -19.26
C ARG A 249 -19.84 19.54 -19.00
N THR A 250 -18.94 18.56 -19.09
CA THR A 250 -17.51 18.70 -18.78
C THR A 250 -16.63 18.88 -20.05
N GLY A 251 -17.27 19.20 -21.19
CA GLY A 251 -16.56 19.39 -22.47
C GLY A 251 -15.84 18.12 -22.95
N ASN A 252 -14.64 18.29 -23.52
CA ASN A 252 -13.82 17.18 -24.03
C ASN A 252 -12.98 16.52 -22.91
N LEU A 253 -13.58 16.21 -21.76
CA LEU A 253 -12.88 15.53 -20.66
C LEU A 253 -12.12 14.31 -21.16
N LYS A 254 -10.81 14.25 -20.85
CA LYS A 254 -9.96 13.09 -21.10
C LYS A 254 -9.88 12.21 -19.84
N LEU A 255 -9.64 10.91 -20.03
CA LEU A 255 -9.30 10.01 -18.94
C LEU A 255 -7.83 9.58 -19.10
N ARG A 256 -7.02 9.75 -18.06
CA ARG A 256 -5.63 9.28 -17.98
C ARG A 256 -5.50 8.20 -16.92
N VAL A 257 -5.03 7.02 -17.34
CA VAL A 257 -4.90 5.84 -16.49
C VAL A 257 -3.42 5.46 -16.40
N GLY A 258 -2.82 5.60 -15.23
CA GLY A 258 -1.43 5.25 -14.97
C GLY A 258 -1.30 4.22 -13.86
N GLY A 259 -0.07 3.67 -13.72
CA GLY A 259 0.30 2.78 -12.63
C GLY A 259 0.74 1.39 -13.07
N SER A 260 0.91 0.47 -12.13
CA SER A 260 1.39 -0.87 -12.45
C SER A 260 0.33 -1.72 -13.16
N CYS A 261 0.77 -2.43 -14.20
CA CYS A 261 -0.04 -3.38 -14.95
C CYS A 261 0.82 -4.62 -15.25
N GLY A 262 0.60 -5.67 -14.48
CA GLY A 262 1.27 -6.96 -14.69
C GLY A 262 0.54 -7.85 -15.69
N PRO A 263 1.12 -8.99 -16.07
CA PRO A 263 0.48 -9.96 -16.97
C PRO A 263 -0.90 -10.44 -16.48
N ALA A 264 -1.09 -10.55 -15.16
CA ALA A 264 -2.36 -10.95 -14.56
C ALA A 264 -3.44 -9.87 -14.67
N ASP A 265 -3.06 -8.60 -14.77
CA ASP A 265 -3.99 -7.47 -14.84
C ASP A 265 -4.43 -7.18 -16.28
N GLN A 266 -3.71 -7.72 -17.29
CA GLN A 266 -3.89 -7.36 -18.71
C GLN A 266 -5.29 -7.70 -19.24
N SER A 267 -5.87 -8.82 -18.84
CA SER A 267 -7.22 -9.21 -19.26
C SER A 267 -8.28 -8.24 -18.77
N PHE A 268 -8.14 -7.77 -17.54
CA PHE A 268 -9.01 -6.76 -16.95
C PHE A 268 -8.88 -5.41 -17.68
N VAL A 269 -7.65 -4.96 -17.93
CA VAL A 269 -7.43 -3.70 -18.68
C VAL A 269 -8.00 -3.78 -20.10
N ASN A 270 -7.85 -4.93 -20.78
CA ASN A 270 -8.42 -5.12 -22.10
C ASN A 270 -9.95 -5.05 -22.09
N SER A 271 -10.62 -5.63 -21.11
CA SER A 271 -12.10 -5.54 -20.97
C SER A 271 -12.56 -4.08 -20.78
N LEU A 272 -11.78 -3.25 -20.09
CA LEU A 272 -12.08 -1.83 -19.96
C LEU A 272 -11.88 -1.06 -21.28
N ARG A 273 -10.85 -1.41 -22.05
CA ARG A 273 -10.63 -0.84 -23.39
C ARG A 273 -11.79 -1.18 -24.34
N GLU A 274 -12.26 -2.42 -24.32
CA GLU A 274 -13.42 -2.86 -25.11
C GLU A 274 -14.69 -2.09 -24.71
N ARG A 275 -14.93 -1.89 -23.41
CA ARG A 275 -16.06 -1.09 -22.91
C ARG A 275 -15.99 0.37 -23.36
N LEU A 276 -14.81 0.98 -23.31
CA LEU A 276 -14.57 2.35 -23.80
C LEU A 276 -14.74 2.44 -25.31
N GLN A 277 -14.29 1.45 -26.05
CA GLN A 277 -14.50 1.35 -27.51
C GLN A 277 -15.98 1.26 -27.88
N ALA A 278 -16.72 0.40 -27.18
CA ALA A 278 -18.17 0.26 -27.37
C ALA A 278 -18.95 1.55 -27.06
N SER A 279 -18.41 2.40 -26.17
CA SER A 279 -18.96 3.72 -25.84
C SER A 279 -18.43 4.84 -26.76
N GLY A 280 -17.59 4.55 -27.75
CA GLY A 280 -16.99 5.54 -28.65
C GLY A 280 -15.98 6.49 -27.99
N LEU A 281 -15.44 6.14 -26.81
CA LEU A 281 -14.62 7.02 -25.98
C LEU A 281 -13.15 6.61 -25.89
N LEU A 282 -12.75 5.49 -26.50
CA LEU A 282 -11.37 4.98 -26.37
C LEU A 282 -10.30 5.97 -26.87
N SER A 283 -10.58 6.77 -27.88
CA SER A 283 -9.69 7.81 -28.41
C SER A 283 -9.42 8.96 -27.40
N ASP A 284 -10.27 9.10 -26.39
CA ASP A 284 -10.17 10.12 -25.36
C ASP A 284 -9.55 9.58 -24.06
N VAL A 285 -9.02 8.34 -24.10
CA VAL A 285 -8.40 7.68 -22.95
C VAL A 285 -6.95 7.31 -23.24
N GLU A 286 -6.06 7.73 -22.33
CA GLU A 286 -4.63 7.45 -22.39
C GLU A 286 -4.25 6.45 -21.29
N PHE A 287 -3.51 5.38 -21.65
CA PHE A 287 -3.01 4.38 -20.70
C PHE A 287 -1.49 4.49 -20.59
N HIS A 288 -0.98 4.67 -19.38
CA HIS A 288 0.44 4.83 -19.03
C HIS A 288 0.88 3.74 -18.03
N PRO A 289 0.99 2.47 -18.47
CA PRO A 289 1.39 1.39 -17.58
C PRO A 289 2.88 1.43 -17.27
N ASN A 290 3.25 1.11 -16.02
CA ASN A 290 4.62 0.86 -15.58
C ASN A 290 5.61 2.01 -15.90
N VAL A 291 5.15 3.25 -15.77
CA VAL A 291 6.00 4.44 -15.97
C VAL A 291 6.95 4.64 -14.79
N ASP A 292 8.08 5.28 -15.06
CA ASP A 292 9.05 5.69 -14.04
C ASP A 292 8.55 6.89 -13.19
N ARG A 293 9.34 7.26 -12.18
CA ARG A 293 9.02 8.37 -11.26
C ARG A 293 8.88 9.71 -12.00
N ALA A 294 9.74 10.02 -12.97
CA ALA A 294 9.71 11.29 -13.69
C ALA A 294 8.44 11.42 -14.53
N ALA A 295 8.08 10.37 -15.26
CA ALA A 295 6.85 10.31 -16.04
C ALA A 295 5.60 10.35 -15.13
N LYS A 296 5.62 9.70 -13.95
CA LYS A 296 4.55 9.78 -12.94
C LYS A 296 4.33 11.21 -12.47
N LEU A 297 5.39 11.96 -12.16
CA LEU A 297 5.28 13.36 -11.76
C LEU A 297 4.63 14.22 -12.85
N GLY A 298 5.07 14.07 -14.10
CA GLY A 298 4.48 14.74 -15.26
C GLY A 298 3.00 14.35 -15.44
N PHE A 299 2.69 13.07 -15.30
CA PHE A 299 1.33 12.55 -15.35
C PHE A 299 0.43 13.21 -14.30
N LEU A 300 0.81 13.19 -13.03
CA LEU A 300 0.00 13.77 -11.95
C LEU A 300 -0.25 15.27 -12.16
N ARG A 301 0.78 16.04 -12.55
CA ARG A 301 0.65 17.48 -12.83
C ARG A 301 -0.26 17.82 -14.00
N SER A 302 -0.52 16.88 -14.88
CA SER A 302 -1.38 17.05 -16.06
C SER A 302 -2.87 16.87 -15.77
N LEU A 303 -3.24 16.55 -14.53
CA LEU A 303 -4.60 16.21 -14.14
C LEU A 303 -5.37 17.43 -13.63
N SER A 304 -6.68 17.43 -13.86
CA SER A 304 -7.62 18.39 -13.28
C SER A 304 -8.26 17.86 -12.00
N VAL A 305 -8.53 16.55 -11.95
CA VAL A 305 -9.09 15.83 -10.80
C VAL A 305 -8.49 14.41 -10.80
N PHE A 306 -8.25 13.87 -9.62
CA PHE A 306 -7.71 12.52 -9.43
C PHE A 306 -8.69 11.67 -8.63
N SER A 307 -8.79 10.36 -8.95
CA SER A 307 -9.55 9.40 -8.15
C SER A 307 -9.05 7.96 -8.33
N VAL A 308 -9.00 7.24 -7.24
CA VAL A 308 -8.78 5.78 -7.18
C VAL A 308 -9.88 5.17 -6.30
N PRO A 309 -11.08 4.92 -6.84
CA PRO A 309 -12.25 4.50 -6.06
C PRO A 309 -12.12 3.03 -5.64
N ALA A 310 -11.14 2.72 -4.77
CA ALA A 310 -10.85 1.39 -4.29
C ALA A 310 -12.09 0.71 -3.68
N ARG A 311 -12.22 -0.61 -3.91
CA ARG A 311 -13.40 -1.41 -3.48
C ARG A 311 -13.28 -1.93 -2.06
N TYR A 312 -12.07 -2.00 -1.54
CA TYR A 312 -11.80 -2.46 -0.17
C TYR A 312 -11.21 -1.34 0.67
N GLY A 313 -11.11 -1.59 1.96
CA GLY A 313 -10.53 -0.62 2.89
C GLY A 313 -9.05 -0.37 2.62
N GLU A 314 -8.73 0.76 2.03
CA GLU A 314 -7.34 1.18 1.84
C GLU A 314 -6.71 1.52 3.20
N ALA A 315 -5.55 0.92 3.48
CA ALA A 315 -4.87 1.14 4.76
C ALA A 315 -4.38 2.59 4.92
N PHE A 316 -4.04 3.27 3.80
CA PHE A 316 -3.61 4.67 3.81
C PHE A 316 -3.98 5.42 2.51
N GLY A 317 -3.46 5.01 1.35
CA GLY A 317 -3.68 5.67 0.07
C GLY A 317 -2.55 6.62 -0.33
N LEU A 318 -1.32 6.11 -0.51
CA LEU A 318 -0.16 6.90 -0.94
C LEU A 318 -0.43 7.70 -2.21
N TYR A 319 -1.11 7.13 -3.18
CA TYR A 319 -1.45 7.79 -4.44
C TYR A 319 -2.33 9.04 -4.26
N VAL A 320 -3.12 9.10 -3.17
CA VAL A 320 -3.93 10.28 -2.83
C VAL A 320 -3.03 11.45 -2.43
N ILE A 321 -2.08 11.21 -1.50
CA ILE A 321 -1.14 12.26 -1.10
C ILE A 321 -0.16 12.62 -2.22
N GLU A 322 0.18 11.71 -3.12
CA GLU A 322 0.98 12.00 -4.31
C GLU A 322 0.24 12.94 -5.29
N ALA A 323 -1.06 12.69 -5.53
CA ALA A 323 -1.89 13.60 -6.33
C ALA A 323 -2.01 14.98 -5.67
N MET A 324 -2.24 15.01 -4.35
CA MET A 324 -2.30 16.27 -3.58
C MET A 324 -0.94 17.01 -3.59
N ALA A 325 0.19 16.30 -3.51
CA ALA A 325 1.53 16.91 -3.63
C ALA A 325 1.72 17.60 -4.99
N ALA A 326 1.15 17.04 -6.05
CA ALA A 326 1.12 17.66 -7.37
C ALA A 326 0.12 18.84 -7.49
N GLY A 327 -0.63 19.16 -6.42
CA GLY A 327 -1.64 20.21 -6.42
C GLY A 327 -2.97 19.81 -7.05
N VAL A 328 -3.23 18.53 -7.22
CA VAL A 328 -4.44 17.99 -7.85
C VAL A 328 -5.48 17.65 -6.78
N PRO A 329 -6.71 18.19 -6.87
CA PRO A 329 -7.79 17.82 -5.97
C PRO A 329 -8.22 16.38 -6.22
N VAL A 330 -8.61 15.68 -5.14
CA VAL A 330 -8.99 14.28 -5.22
C VAL A 330 -10.48 14.06 -4.94
N VAL A 331 -11.05 13.02 -5.54
CA VAL A 331 -12.40 12.53 -5.24
C VAL A 331 -12.32 11.07 -4.86
N GLU A 332 -12.63 10.73 -3.60
CA GLU A 332 -12.51 9.37 -3.11
C GLU A 332 -13.81 8.88 -2.45
N PRO A 333 -14.10 7.58 -2.43
CA PRO A 333 -15.24 7.05 -1.69
C PRO A 333 -15.06 7.27 -0.18
N ARG A 334 -16.18 7.46 0.53
CA ARG A 334 -16.20 7.61 2.00
C ARG A 334 -16.00 6.24 2.67
N VAL A 335 -14.78 5.72 2.60
CA VAL A 335 -14.43 4.40 3.16
C VAL A 335 -12.98 4.41 3.65
N ALA A 336 -12.74 3.65 4.72
CA ALA A 336 -11.41 3.36 5.24
C ALA A 336 -10.56 4.62 5.54
N ALA A 337 -9.27 4.61 5.23
CA ALA A 337 -8.37 5.71 5.49
C ALA A 337 -8.64 6.97 4.64
N PHE A 338 -9.40 6.87 3.55
CA PHE A 338 -9.68 8.04 2.71
C PHE A 338 -10.41 9.14 3.47
N GLN A 339 -11.36 8.78 4.37
CA GLN A 339 -12.08 9.77 5.14
C GLN A 339 -11.14 10.58 6.02
N GLU A 340 -10.31 9.92 6.84
CA GLU A 340 -9.39 10.65 7.71
C GLU A 340 -8.33 11.42 6.94
N LEU A 341 -7.89 10.91 5.79
CA LEU A 341 -6.88 11.55 4.94
C LEU A 341 -7.42 12.85 4.30
N ILE A 342 -8.63 12.81 3.75
CA ILE A 342 -9.26 13.98 3.14
C ILE A 342 -9.66 15.02 4.21
N GLU A 343 -10.20 14.59 5.34
CA GLU A 343 -10.50 15.48 6.47
C GLU A 343 -9.23 16.17 7.03
N ALA A 344 -8.14 15.41 7.11
CA ALA A 344 -6.86 15.93 7.59
C ALA A 344 -6.22 16.93 6.62
N THR A 345 -6.37 16.75 5.30
CA THR A 345 -5.68 17.56 4.27
C THR A 345 -6.53 18.70 3.73
N GLY A 346 -7.86 18.55 3.73
CA GLY A 346 -8.75 19.45 2.99
C GLY A 346 -8.51 19.46 1.48
N GLY A 347 -7.82 18.41 0.95
CA GLY A 347 -7.37 18.35 -0.45
C GLY A 347 -8.34 17.67 -1.42
N GLY A 348 -9.57 17.36 -0.98
CA GLY A 348 -10.50 16.65 -1.83
C GLY A 348 -11.93 16.60 -1.30
N VAL A 349 -12.74 15.78 -1.95
CA VAL A 349 -14.13 15.52 -1.56
C VAL A 349 -14.38 14.01 -1.46
N LEU A 350 -15.34 13.65 -0.60
CA LEU A 350 -15.76 12.26 -0.41
C LEU A 350 -17.12 12.04 -1.08
N CYS A 351 -17.23 10.96 -1.85
CA CYS A 351 -18.49 10.51 -2.45
C CYS A 351 -19.04 9.25 -1.76
N ALA A 352 -20.27 8.89 -2.08
CA ALA A 352 -20.84 7.62 -1.62
C ALA A 352 -20.06 6.43 -2.20
N THR A 353 -19.90 5.39 -1.37
CA THR A 353 -19.24 4.14 -1.75
C THR A 353 -20.07 3.37 -2.77
N ASP A 354 -19.39 2.55 -3.57
CA ASP A 354 -19.98 1.61 -4.53
C ASP A 354 -20.95 2.24 -5.59
N SER A 355 -20.85 3.55 -5.80
CA SER A 355 -21.70 4.29 -6.71
C SER A 355 -20.91 5.05 -7.78
N PRO A 356 -20.74 4.50 -8.99
CA PRO A 356 -20.14 5.24 -10.11
C PRO A 356 -20.87 6.56 -10.42
N ARG A 357 -22.18 6.60 -10.15
CA ARG A 357 -22.99 7.84 -10.33
C ARG A 357 -22.59 8.91 -9.30
N ALA A 358 -22.51 8.56 -8.02
CA ALA A 358 -22.08 9.50 -6.99
C ALA A 358 -20.64 9.97 -7.19
N LEU A 359 -19.77 9.08 -7.68
CA LEU A 359 -18.41 9.41 -8.09
C LEU A 359 -18.42 10.41 -9.25
N ALA A 360 -19.23 10.15 -10.30
CA ALA A 360 -19.39 11.08 -11.42
C ALA A 360 -19.93 12.44 -10.98
N ASP A 361 -20.93 12.47 -10.10
CA ASP A 361 -21.53 13.70 -9.58
C ASP A 361 -20.45 14.56 -8.87
N ALA A 362 -19.68 13.97 -7.98
CA ALA A 362 -18.61 14.66 -7.24
C ALA A 362 -17.46 15.16 -8.15
N ILE A 363 -17.08 14.36 -9.15
CA ILE A 363 -16.06 14.76 -10.13
C ILE A 363 -16.61 15.92 -11.00
N GLU A 364 -17.86 15.84 -11.46
CA GLU A 364 -18.49 16.87 -12.27
C GLU A 364 -18.55 18.22 -11.53
N GLU A 365 -18.93 18.23 -10.24
CA GLU A 365 -18.92 19.43 -9.42
C GLU A 365 -17.56 20.12 -9.39
N LEU A 366 -16.47 19.37 -9.20
CA LEU A 366 -15.12 19.93 -9.19
C LEU A 366 -14.67 20.41 -10.57
N LEU A 367 -15.01 19.72 -11.63
CA LEU A 367 -14.66 20.13 -13.00
C LEU A 367 -15.39 21.40 -13.42
N LEU A 368 -16.61 21.64 -12.92
CA LEU A 368 -17.42 22.82 -13.21
C LEU A 368 -17.07 23.99 -12.29
N ASP A 369 -16.63 23.75 -11.05
CA ASP A 369 -16.19 24.76 -10.11
C ASP A 369 -14.64 24.78 -9.99
N GLN A 370 -14.01 25.38 -10.98
CA GLN A 370 -12.55 25.47 -11.03
C GLN A 370 -11.93 26.26 -9.86
N ALA A 371 -12.70 27.18 -9.24
CA ALA A 371 -12.20 27.94 -8.10
C ALA A 371 -12.10 27.03 -6.87
N ARG A 372 -13.14 26.23 -6.62
CA ARG A 372 -13.15 25.20 -5.57
C ARG A 372 -12.09 24.13 -5.81
N ALA A 373 -11.97 23.62 -7.03
CA ALA A 373 -10.97 22.62 -7.38
C ALA A 373 -9.54 23.11 -7.08
N ARG A 374 -9.23 24.35 -7.47
CA ARG A 374 -7.92 24.96 -7.16
C ARG A 374 -7.72 25.15 -5.66
N ALA A 375 -8.72 25.61 -4.93
CA ALA A 375 -8.61 25.78 -3.48
C ALA A 375 -8.31 24.45 -2.76
N LEU A 376 -8.98 23.36 -3.15
CA LEU A 376 -8.71 22.02 -2.64
C LEU A 376 -7.30 21.55 -3.01
N GLY A 377 -6.88 21.72 -4.26
CA GLY A 377 -5.52 21.37 -4.69
C GLY A 377 -4.43 22.09 -3.89
N VAL A 378 -4.60 23.40 -3.63
CA VAL A 378 -3.68 24.18 -2.81
C VAL A 378 -3.69 23.70 -1.34
N ALA A 379 -4.86 23.44 -0.77
CA ALA A 379 -4.99 22.96 0.61
C ALA A 379 -4.33 21.58 0.76
N GLY A 380 -4.62 20.63 -0.14
CA GLY A 380 -4.03 19.30 -0.15
C GLY A 380 -2.52 19.33 -0.26
N ARG A 381 -1.98 20.08 -1.23
CA ARG A 381 -0.54 20.25 -1.39
C ARG A 381 0.12 20.80 -0.14
N ARG A 382 -0.38 21.88 0.44
CA ARG A 382 0.15 22.46 1.67
C ARG A 382 0.19 21.42 2.79
N ALA A 383 -0.91 20.71 3.00
CA ALA A 383 -1.00 19.70 4.05
C ALA A 383 0.00 18.55 3.84
N VAL A 384 0.22 18.12 2.58
CA VAL A 384 1.19 17.07 2.28
C VAL A 384 2.61 17.54 2.56
N PHE A 385 3.00 18.72 2.13
CA PHE A 385 4.34 19.26 2.39
C PHE A 385 4.60 19.50 3.89
N GLU A 386 3.58 19.86 4.67
CA GLU A 386 3.71 20.09 6.12
C GLU A 386 3.77 18.79 6.93
N ARG A 387 3.09 17.69 6.51
CA ARG A 387 2.82 16.57 7.41
C ARG A 387 3.05 15.18 6.83
N PHE A 388 3.12 15.06 5.51
CA PHE A 388 3.19 13.74 4.84
C PHE A 388 4.47 13.57 4.00
N SER A 389 5.56 14.25 4.41
CA SER A 389 6.87 13.99 3.83
C SER A 389 7.52 12.75 4.44
N ALA A 390 8.49 12.16 3.72
CA ALA A 390 9.28 11.04 4.23
C ALA A 390 10.03 11.43 5.51
N GLU A 391 10.50 12.68 5.61
CA GLU A 391 11.18 13.21 6.79
C GLU A 391 10.22 13.30 7.99
N ALA A 392 9.00 13.80 7.80
CA ALA A 392 7.99 13.86 8.86
C ALA A 392 7.65 12.47 9.39
N MET A 393 7.47 11.50 8.48
CA MET A 393 7.27 10.10 8.85
C MET A 393 8.48 9.55 9.62
N ALA A 394 9.70 9.80 9.13
CA ALA A 394 10.93 9.32 9.78
C ALA A 394 11.10 9.87 11.19
N LEU A 395 10.82 11.16 11.40
CA LEU A 395 10.86 11.80 12.72
C LEU A 395 9.83 11.19 13.68
N ALA A 396 8.60 10.97 13.21
CA ALA A 396 7.54 10.34 14.00
C ALA A 396 7.90 8.89 14.35
N MET A 397 8.47 8.12 13.41
CA MET A 397 8.96 6.76 13.67
C MET A 397 10.11 6.75 14.65
N ALA A 398 11.08 7.68 14.53
CA ALA A 398 12.20 7.80 15.46
C ALA A 398 11.72 8.09 16.89
N GLN A 399 10.70 8.92 17.07
CA GLN A 399 10.07 9.16 18.36
C GLN A 399 9.46 7.88 18.93
N VAL A 400 8.69 7.15 18.14
CA VAL A 400 8.08 5.86 18.55
C VAL A 400 9.17 4.86 18.97
N TYR A 401 10.27 4.77 18.24
CA TYR A 401 11.38 3.87 18.58
C TYR A 401 12.11 4.32 19.86
N SER A 402 12.29 5.62 20.06
CA SER A 402 12.90 6.16 21.27
C SER A 402 12.05 5.87 22.51
N GLU A 403 10.72 6.00 22.41
CA GLU A 403 9.79 5.62 23.47
C GLU A 403 9.88 4.11 23.77
N LEU A 404 9.92 3.26 22.75
CA LEU A 404 9.99 1.81 22.88
C LEU A 404 11.32 1.33 23.47
N ALA A 405 12.42 2.00 23.15
CA ALA A 405 13.75 1.71 23.69
C ALA A 405 13.93 2.17 25.14
N SER A 406 13.05 3.05 25.62
CA SER A 406 13.13 3.59 26.98
C SER A 406 12.87 2.51 28.05
N PRO A 407 13.67 2.42 29.13
CA PRO A 407 13.40 1.53 30.26
C PRO A 407 12.04 1.76 30.95
N ALA A 408 11.45 2.95 30.74
CA ALA A 408 10.13 3.30 31.27
C ALA A 408 8.98 2.74 30.41
N PHE A 409 9.25 2.19 29.22
CA PHE A 409 8.21 1.56 28.41
C PHE A 409 7.69 0.30 29.13
N PRO A 410 6.38 0.18 29.40
CA PRO A 410 5.85 -0.97 30.13
C PRO A 410 6.10 -2.23 29.30
N SER A 411 7.16 -2.97 29.61
CA SER A 411 7.32 -4.33 29.12
C SER A 411 6.12 -5.13 29.61
N LEU A 412 5.25 -5.52 28.69
CA LEU A 412 4.13 -6.38 29.01
C LEU A 412 4.70 -7.72 29.51
N GLN A 413 4.78 -7.89 30.84
CA GLN A 413 4.96 -9.19 31.43
C GLN A 413 3.83 -10.08 30.90
N HIS A 414 4.16 -11.26 30.44
CA HIS A 414 3.26 -12.28 29.92
C HIS A 414 2.08 -12.48 30.89
N SER A 415 1.01 -11.75 30.72
CA SER A 415 -0.24 -12.08 31.37
C SER A 415 -0.89 -13.17 30.56
N THR A 416 -1.06 -14.30 31.22
CA THR A 416 -1.86 -15.47 30.88
C THR A 416 -2.84 -15.28 29.73
N THR A 417 -2.73 -16.18 28.76
CA THR A 417 -3.58 -16.45 27.59
C THR A 417 -4.96 -15.81 27.67
N PRO A 418 -5.31 -14.89 26.75
CA PRO A 418 -6.71 -14.48 26.60
C PRO A 418 -7.50 -15.67 26.06
N SER A 419 -8.51 -16.10 26.78
CA SER A 419 -9.54 -16.97 26.26
C SER A 419 -10.22 -16.28 25.08
N LEU A 420 -10.07 -16.84 23.89
CA LEU A 420 -10.80 -16.42 22.68
C LEU A 420 -12.30 -16.47 22.96
N PRO A 421 -13.08 -15.43 22.62
CA PRO A 421 -14.53 -15.53 22.65
C PRO A 421 -14.97 -16.60 21.65
N SER A 422 -15.58 -17.65 22.16
CA SER A 422 -16.26 -18.69 21.39
C SER A 422 -17.49 -18.03 20.75
N GLY A 423 -17.44 -17.72 19.46
CA GLY A 423 -18.62 -17.27 18.74
C GLY A 423 -18.42 -16.20 17.67
N LEU A 424 -17.50 -16.39 16.75
CA LEU A 424 -17.55 -15.68 15.46
C LEU A 424 -18.01 -16.67 14.38
N THR A 425 -19.31 -16.79 14.23
CA THR A 425 -19.95 -17.29 13.01
C THR A 425 -19.77 -16.24 11.90
N PRO A 426 -19.50 -16.66 10.65
CA PRO A 426 -19.41 -15.74 9.53
C PRO A 426 -20.77 -15.08 9.31
N GLY A 427 -20.84 -13.77 9.53
CA GLY A 427 -22.03 -12.98 9.22
C GLY A 427 -22.31 -12.99 7.74
N THR A 428 -23.33 -13.74 7.33
CA THR A 428 -23.94 -13.66 6.01
C THR A 428 -24.59 -12.27 5.90
N ILE A 429 -24.02 -11.41 5.08
CA ILE A 429 -24.70 -10.18 4.65
C ILE A 429 -25.87 -10.61 3.77
N ARG A 430 -27.06 -10.65 4.33
CA ARG A 430 -28.32 -10.73 3.58
C ARG A 430 -28.51 -9.38 2.87
N ALA A 431 -28.59 -9.42 1.56
CA ALA A 431 -29.21 -8.37 0.77
C ALA A 431 -30.72 -8.38 1.11
N GLU A 432 -31.18 -7.39 1.87
CA GLU A 432 -32.60 -7.10 1.96
C GLU A 432 -33.00 -6.29 0.72
N GLY A 433 -33.67 -6.98 -0.19
CA GLY A 433 -34.47 -6.34 -1.21
C GLY A 433 -35.75 -5.81 -0.57
N THR A 434 -36.03 -4.55 -0.79
CA THR A 434 -37.39 -3.99 -0.61
C THR A 434 -37.87 -3.52 -1.95
N GLY A 435 -39.12 -3.89 -2.22
CA GLY A 435 -39.91 -3.76 -3.45
C GLY A 435 -40.13 -2.35 -3.99
#